data_3e18612ee85d979e33ab4fb58bf8240b
#
_entry.id   3e18612ee85d979e33ab4fb58bf8240b
#
_cell.length_a   1.000
_cell.length_b   1.000
_cell.length_c   1.000
_cell.angle_alpha   90.00
_cell.angle_beta   90.00
_cell.angle_gamma   90.00
#
_symmetry.space_group_name_H-M   'P 1'
#
loop_
_entity.id
_entity.type
_entity.pdbx_description
1 polymer ?
#
loop_
_entity_poly.entity_id
_entity_poly.type
_entity_poly.pdbx_seq_one_letter_code
_entity_poly.pdbx_strand_id
1 'polypeptide(L)'
;KRFVTTLFCYGCNLGPTQTARSVKGISRKQVAWLNLHHMTEERLEKAIVQVINAYNKFLLPKYWGTGKSASADGTKWNMYEQNLLSEYHIRYGGYGGIGYYHVSDMYIALFSHFIPCGVYEAIYILDGLIKNESDIQPDTLHGDTHAQSAPVFGLAYLLGINLMPRIRNLKKLVFFKPDRSVRYEHINGLFSEAVNWELIETHLPDMLRIALSIKAGKITPSTILRRLGTASRKNKLYFAFRELGRVVRTEFLLKYIGDVELRKTINAAT
;
A
#
# COMPACT_ATOMS: atom_id res chain seq x y z
N LYS A 1 14.68 -29.61 -10.31
CA LYS A 1 14.49 -30.20 -8.99
C LYS A 1 15.12 -29.34 -7.88
N ARG A 2 16.44 -29.07 -7.87
CA ARG A 2 17.15 -28.37 -6.78
C ARG A 2 16.57 -26.97 -6.48
N PHE A 3 16.34 -26.14 -7.50
CA PHE A 3 15.72 -24.80 -7.31
C PHE A 3 14.34 -24.89 -6.69
N VAL A 4 13.45 -25.73 -7.21
CA VAL A 4 12.09 -25.91 -6.67
C VAL A 4 12.15 -26.38 -5.21
N THR A 5 13.05 -27.33 -4.89
CA THR A 5 13.24 -27.78 -3.50
C THR A 5 13.74 -26.65 -2.60
N THR A 6 14.63 -25.76 -3.11
CA THR A 6 15.12 -24.61 -2.34
C THR A 6 14.02 -23.60 -2.10
N LEU A 7 13.22 -23.25 -3.14
CA LEU A 7 12.05 -22.37 -2.98
C LEU A 7 11.06 -22.93 -1.95
N PHE A 8 10.76 -24.24 -2.04
CA PHE A 8 9.87 -24.89 -1.08
C PHE A 8 10.45 -24.88 0.35
N CYS A 9 11.75 -25.12 0.50
CA CYS A 9 12.46 -25.10 1.78
C CYS A 9 12.28 -23.77 2.51
N TYR A 10 12.53 -22.67 1.85
CA TYR A 10 12.47 -21.33 2.45
C TYR A 10 11.05 -20.76 2.47
N GLY A 11 10.26 -20.99 1.44
CA GLY A 11 8.87 -20.54 1.36
C GLY A 11 7.96 -21.21 2.41
N CYS A 12 8.26 -22.48 2.77
CA CYS A 12 7.54 -23.19 3.84
C CYS A 12 8.25 -23.13 5.20
N ASN A 13 9.30 -22.33 5.34
CA ASN A 13 10.09 -22.18 6.58
C ASN A 13 10.59 -23.50 7.18
N LEU A 14 10.93 -24.48 6.32
CA LEU A 14 11.43 -25.80 6.77
C LEU A 14 12.91 -25.78 7.18
N GLY A 15 13.67 -24.91 6.56
CA GLY A 15 15.12 -24.84 6.70
C GLY A 15 15.90 -25.94 5.97
N PRO A 16 17.19 -25.68 5.65
CA PRO A 16 18.01 -26.58 4.82
C PRO A 16 18.23 -27.97 5.40
N THR A 17 18.31 -28.07 6.75
CA THR A 17 18.58 -29.36 7.43
C THR A 17 17.40 -30.31 7.32
N GLN A 18 16.19 -29.83 7.61
CA GLN A 18 14.97 -30.62 7.52
C GLN A 18 14.66 -31.01 6.07
N THR A 19 14.82 -30.09 5.14
CA THR A 19 14.63 -30.33 3.71
C THR A 19 15.57 -31.41 3.19
N ALA A 20 16.87 -31.37 3.55
CA ALA A 20 17.85 -32.38 3.14
C ALA A 20 17.57 -33.77 3.72
N ARG A 21 16.95 -33.86 4.90
CA ARG A 21 16.52 -35.15 5.49
C ARG A 21 15.32 -35.73 4.74
N SER A 22 14.42 -34.90 4.28
CA SER A 22 13.16 -35.32 3.64
C SER A 22 13.28 -35.56 2.13
N VAL A 23 14.25 -34.92 1.46
CA VAL A 23 14.40 -35.00 0.00
C VAL A 23 15.67 -35.67 -0.40
N LYS A 24 15.56 -36.89 -0.97
CA LYS A 24 16.73 -37.65 -1.46
C LYS A 24 17.47 -36.91 -2.60
N GLY A 25 18.79 -36.94 -2.54
CA GLY A 25 19.68 -36.44 -3.59
C GLY A 25 19.93 -34.91 -3.54
N ILE A 26 19.64 -34.27 -2.41
CA ILE A 26 20.02 -32.89 -2.14
C ILE A 26 20.62 -32.78 -0.72
N SER A 27 21.75 -32.11 -0.61
CA SER A 27 22.40 -31.87 0.68
C SER A 27 22.01 -30.51 1.28
N ARG A 28 22.14 -30.39 2.62
CA ARG A 28 21.96 -29.12 3.34
C ARG A 28 22.81 -27.99 2.74
N LYS A 29 24.08 -28.28 2.41
CA LYS A 29 25.01 -27.32 1.82
C LYS A 29 24.51 -26.82 0.44
N GLN A 30 23.99 -27.73 -0.39
CA GLN A 30 23.44 -27.37 -1.71
C GLN A 30 22.21 -26.48 -1.60
N VAL A 31 21.29 -26.76 -0.67
CA VAL A 31 20.09 -25.91 -0.45
C VAL A 31 20.50 -24.51 0.01
N ALA A 32 21.39 -24.44 1.02
CA ALA A 32 21.87 -23.16 1.55
C ALA A 32 22.64 -22.35 0.48
N TRP A 33 23.50 -23.01 -0.29
CA TRP A 33 24.26 -22.37 -1.36
C TRP A 33 23.37 -21.82 -2.47
N LEU A 34 22.37 -22.58 -2.92
CA LEU A 34 21.41 -22.13 -3.92
C LEU A 34 20.61 -20.93 -3.43
N ASN A 35 20.19 -20.93 -2.17
CA ASN A 35 19.49 -19.78 -1.60
C ASN A 35 20.37 -18.53 -1.62
N LEU A 36 21.60 -18.65 -1.12
CA LEU A 36 22.53 -17.51 -1.01
C LEU A 36 22.90 -16.89 -2.37
N HIS A 37 23.10 -17.73 -3.42
CA HIS A 37 23.66 -17.27 -4.69
C HIS A 37 22.62 -17.07 -5.79
N HIS A 38 21.44 -17.65 -5.66
CA HIS A 38 20.44 -17.65 -6.74
C HIS A 38 19.05 -17.16 -6.35
N MET A 39 18.67 -17.17 -5.06
CA MET A 39 17.37 -16.70 -4.59
C MET A 39 17.49 -15.25 -4.14
N THR A 40 17.81 -14.34 -5.08
CA THR A 40 17.84 -12.90 -4.80
C THR A 40 16.46 -12.31 -4.91
N GLU A 41 16.20 -11.23 -4.18
CA GLU A 41 14.93 -10.49 -4.19
C GLU A 41 14.52 -10.13 -5.63
N GLU A 42 15.43 -9.52 -6.40
CA GLU A 42 15.20 -9.14 -7.80
C GLU A 42 14.75 -10.31 -8.69
N ARG A 43 15.37 -11.49 -8.52
CA ARG A 43 14.98 -12.69 -9.30
C ARG A 43 13.64 -13.24 -8.88
N LEU A 44 13.34 -13.18 -7.58
CA LEU A 44 12.04 -13.61 -7.06
C LEU A 44 10.93 -12.67 -7.55
N GLU A 45 11.14 -11.36 -7.52
CA GLU A 45 10.20 -10.37 -8.05
C GLU A 45 9.90 -10.62 -9.54
N LYS A 46 10.94 -10.79 -10.36
CA LYS A 46 10.76 -11.13 -11.78
C LYS A 46 9.98 -12.44 -11.99
N ALA A 47 10.25 -13.45 -11.17
CA ALA A 47 9.52 -14.71 -11.24
C ALA A 47 8.05 -14.56 -10.81
N ILE A 48 7.78 -13.76 -9.79
CA ILE A 48 6.42 -13.45 -9.33
C ILE A 48 5.64 -12.73 -10.44
N VAL A 49 6.22 -11.74 -11.10
CA VAL A 49 5.60 -11.05 -12.25
C VAL A 49 5.22 -12.05 -13.36
N GLN A 50 6.10 -12.99 -13.69
CA GLN A 50 5.78 -14.04 -14.67
C GLN A 50 4.61 -14.92 -14.24
N VAL A 51 4.54 -15.28 -12.96
CA VAL A 51 3.41 -16.07 -12.40
C VAL A 51 2.11 -15.27 -12.49
N ILE A 52 2.12 -13.99 -12.11
CA ILE A 52 0.97 -13.11 -12.18
C ILE A 52 0.48 -12.98 -13.64
N ASN A 53 1.39 -12.74 -14.58
CA ASN A 53 1.06 -12.61 -15.99
C ASN A 53 0.54 -13.93 -16.60
N ALA A 54 1.05 -15.08 -16.16
CA ALA A 54 0.53 -16.38 -16.53
C ALA A 54 -0.88 -16.60 -15.95
N TYR A 55 -1.11 -16.23 -14.69
CA TYR A 55 -2.43 -16.28 -14.04
C TYR A 55 -3.46 -15.40 -14.75
N ASN A 56 -3.09 -14.20 -15.18
CA ASN A 56 -3.96 -13.27 -15.89
C ASN A 56 -4.49 -13.82 -17.23
N LYS A 57 -3.85 -14.86 -17.79
CA LYS A 57 -4.31 -15.55 -19.03
C LYS A 57 -5.47 -16.50 -18.80
N PHE A 58 -5.73 -16.95 -17.58
CA PHE A 58 -6.85 -17.82 -17.27
C PHE A 58 -8.18 -17.07 -17.35
N LEU A 59 -9.23 -17.77 -17.71
CA LEU A 59 -10.58 -17.20 -17.79
C LEU A 59 -11.21 -17.01 -16.41
N LEU A 60 -11.00 -17.95 -15.49
CA LEU A 60 -11.63 -17.96 -14.18
C LEU A 60 -11.42 -16.68 -13.37
N PRO A 61 -10.20 -16.11 -13.25
CA PRO A 61 -9.98 -14.86 -12.54
C PRO A 61 -10.79 -13.68 -13.07
N LYS A 62 -11.11 -13.66 -14.35
CA LYS A 62 -11.90 -12.60 -15.01
C LYS A 62 -13.37 -12.58 -14.60
N TYR A 63 -13.87 -13.68 -14.02
CA TYR A 63 -15.21 -13.71 -13.42
C TYR A 63 -15.24 -13.12 -12.02
N TRP A 64 -14.10 -13.04 -11.33
CA TRP A 64 -14.01 -12.46 -9.99
C TRP A 64 -13.77 -10.96 -10.00
N GLY A 65 -12.96 -10.48 -10.96
CA GLY A 65 -12.60 -9.07 -11.03
C GLY A 65 -12.08 -8.66 -12.40
N THR A 66 -11.83 -7.37 -12.52
CA THR A 66 -11.38 -6.74 -13.77
C THR A 66 -9.90 -6.45 -13.82
N GLY A 67 -9.19 -6.62 -12.70
CA GLY A 67 -7.81 -6.19 -12.53
C GLY A 67 -7.64 -4.69 -12.34
N LYS A 68 -8.75 -3.93 -12.19
CA LYS A 68 -8.74 -2.47 -12.01
C LYS A 68 -8.69 -2.04 -10.56
N SER A 69 -8.93 -2.95 -9.64
CA SER A 69 -8.97 -2.69 -8.21
C SER A 69 -8.00 -3.61 -7.46
N ALA A 70 -7.37 -3.06 -6.44
CA ALA A 70 -6.56 -3.82 -5.49
C ALA A 70 -6.87 -3.40 -4.06
N SER A 71 -6.69 -4.35 -3.14
CA SER A 71 -6.79 -4.12 -1.69
C SER A 71 -5.42 -4.24 -1.06
N ALA A 72 -5.10 -3.33 -0.15
CA ALA A 72 -3.83 -3.34 0.58
C ALA A 72 -4.07 -3.52 2.08
N ASP A 73 -3.43 -4.54 2.65
CA ASP A 73 -3.54 -4.85 4.08
C ASP A 73 -2.26 -5.49 4.62
N GLY A 74 -2.06 -5.36 5.93
CA GLY A 74 -0.90 -5.85 6.64
C GLY A 74 -1.21 -7.08 7.51
N THR A 75 -0.43 -8.13 7.34
CA THR A 75 -0.48 -9.32 8.20
C THR A 75 0.77 -9.39 9.08
N LYS A 76 0.57 -9.52 10.39
CA LYS A 76 1.68 -9.70 11.32
C LYS A 76 2.32 -11.08 11.18
N TRP A 77 3.65 -11.09 11.10
CA TRP A 77 4.49 -12.30 11.18
C TRP A 77 5.29 -12.30 12.48
N ASN A 78 5.15 -13.36 13.26
CA ASN A 78 5.99 -13.55 14.44
C ASN A 78 7.39 -14.00 14.00
N MET A 79 8.41 -13.40 14.58
CA MET A 79 9.82 -13.68 14.26
C MET A 79 10.63 -13.84 15.54
N TYR A 80 11.79 -14.47 15.44
CA TYR A 80 12.72 -14.56 16.56
C TYR A 80 13.35 -13.19 16.82
N GLU A 81 13.65 -12.93 18.10
CA GLU A 81 14.29 -11.69 18.55
C GLU A 81 15.61 -11.38 17.84
N GLN A 82 16.43 -12.42 17.56
CA GLN A 82 17.73 -12.27 16.90
C GLN A 82 17.64 -12.02 15.37
N ASN A 83 16.45 -11.90 14.80
CA ASN A 83 16.30 -11.56 13.41
C ASN A 83 16.46 -10.05 13.22
N LEU A 84 17.33 -9.62 12.31
CA LEU A 84 17.62 -8.19 12.05
C LEU A 84 16.40 -7.38 11.58
N LEU A 85 15.39 -8.04 11.01
CA LEU A 85 14.15 -7.40 10.56
C LEU A 85 13.05 -7.43 11.62
N SER A 86 13.32 -8.05 12.78
CA SER A 86 12.34 -8.20 13.85
C SER A 86 12.35 -6.99 14.76
N GLU A 87 11.17 -6.47 15.07
CA GLU A 87 10.97 -5.44 16.08
C GLU A 87 9.96 -5.91 17.12
N TYR A 88 10.21 -5.54 18.39
CA TYR A 88 9.22 -5.71 19.43
C TYR A 88 8.18 -4.60 19.35
N HIS A 89 6.91 -4.98 19.35
CA HIS A 89 5.83 -3.99 19.39
C HIS A 89 4.75 -4.39 20.42
N ILE A 90 4.49 -3.48 21.35
CA ILE A 90 3.59 -3.73 22.50
C ILE A 90 2.16 -4.09 22.05
N ARG A 91 1.65 -3.46 21.00
CA ARG A 91 0.31 -3.77 20.44
C ARG A 91 0.18 -5.23 19.99
N TYR A 92 1.28 -5.81 19.54
CA TYR A 92 1.32 -7.18 19.02
C TYR A 92 1.84 -8.20 20.04
N GLY A 93 2.33 -7.74 21.19
CA GLY A 93 2.76 -8.61 22.30
C GLY A 93 3.98 -9.46 21.99
N GLY A 94 4.87 -9.02 21.10
CA GLY A 94 6.08 -9.78 20.76
C GLY A 94 6.88 -9.22 19.61
N TYR A 95 7.93 -9.97 19.26
CA TYR A 95 8.81 -9.67 18.13
C TYR A 95 8.19 -10.10 16.81
N GLY A 96 8.39 -9.32 15.76
CA GLY A 96 7.91 -9.63 14.42
C GLY A 96 8.06 -8.50 13.43
N GLY A 97 7.35 -8.64 12.34
CA GLY A 97 7.20 -7.63 11.30
C GLY A 97 5.85 -7.78 10.61
N ILE A 98 5.54 -6.89 9.71
CA ILE A 98 4.30 -6.88 8.96
C ILE A 98 4.59 -7.20 7.52
N GLY A 99 4.01 -8.28 7.00
CA GLY A 99 3.91 -8.54 5.57
C GLY A 99 2.75 -7.70 5.02
N TYR A 100 3.05 -6.68 4.24
CA TYR A 100 2.08 -5.79 3.63
C TYR A 100 1.83 -6.24 2.20
N TYR A 101 0.59 -6.59 1.88
CA TYR A 101 0.22 -7.18 0.61
C TYR A 101 -0.72 -6.28 -0.16
N HIS A 102 -0.57 -6.26 -1.49
CA HIS A 102 -1.52 -5.68 -2.43
C HIS A 102 -2.13 -6.79 -3.25
N VAL A 103 -3.41 -7.04 -3.06
CA VAL A 103 -4.14 -8.14 -3.70
C VAL A 103 -5.15 -7.57 -4.68
N SER A 104 -5.08 -8.01 -5.93
CA SER A 104 -6.05 -7.63 -6.97
C SER A 104 -7.44 -8.20 -6.69
N ASP A 105 -8.48 -7.55 -7.20
CA ASP A 105 -9.86 -8.05 -7.28
C ASP A 105 -9.99 -9.39 -8.04
N MET A 106 -8.93 -9.78 -8.76
CA MET A 106 -8.79 -11.09 -9.40
C MET A 106 -8.19 -12.16 -8.45
N TYR A 107 -8.06 -11.88 -7.16
CA TYR A 107 -7.53 -12.77 -6.12
C TYR A 107 -6.09 -13.24 -6.32
N ILE A 108 -5.23 -12.37 -6.83
CA ILE A 108 -3.79 -12.61 -6.86
C ILE A 108 -3.04 -11.45 -6.20
N ALA A 109 -2.03 -11.77 -5.39
CA ALA A 109 -1.14 -10.77 -4.81
C ALA A 109 -0.22 -10.21 -5.91
N LEU A 110 -0.29 -8.89 -6.12
CA LEU A 110 0.50 -8.16 -7.11
C LEU A 110 1.85 -7.75 -6.55
N PHE A 111 1.88 -7.42 -5.28
CA PHE A 111 3.06 -6.92 -4.59
C PHE A 111 2.99 -7.28 -3.10
N SER A 112 4.14 -7.59 -2.54
CA SER A 112 4.30 -7.78 -1.10
C SER A 112 5.53 -7.04 -0.60
N HIS A 113 5.44 -6.47 0.58
CA HIS A 113 6.55 -5.77 1.22
C HIS A 113 6.61 -6.11 2.69
N PHE A 114 7.82 -6.35 3.22
CA PHE A 114 8.00 -6.56 4.64
C PHE A 114 8.37 -5.24 5.31
N ILE A 115 7.59 -4.84 6.31
CA ILE A 115 7.79 -3.59 7.04
C ILE A 115 7.91 -3.84 8.55
N PRO A 116 8.67 -3.01 9.28
CA PRO A 116 8.75 -3.09 10.73
C PRO A 116 7.41 -2.84 11.42
N CYS A 117 7.18 -3.49 12.56
CA CYS A 117 5.92 -3.39 13.31
C CYS A 117 5.59 -1.97 13.82
N GLY A 118 6.59 -1.14 14.05
CA GLY A 118 6.43 0.22 14.60
C GLY A 118 6.11 1.28 13.55
N VAL A 119 6.08 0.93 12.26
CA VAL A 119 5.88 1.90 11.18
C VAL A 119 4.39 2.07 10.87
N TYR A 120 4.00 3.29 10.53
CA TYR A 120 2.65 3.58 10.07
C TYR A 120 2.43 3.01 8.66
N GLU A 121 1.61 1.97 8.55
CA GLU A 121 1.44 1.15 7.34
C GLU A 121 0.93 1.95 6.14
N ALA A 122 0.09 2.98 6.37
CA ALA A 122 -0.50 3.78 5.30
C ALA A 122 0.52 4.48 4.37
N ILE A 123 1.75 4.68 4.81
CA ILE A 123 2.79 5.27 3.95
C ILE A 123 3.21 4.32 2.82
N TYR A 124 3.04 3.01 3.00
CA TYR A 124 3.41 2.00 2.02
C TYR A 124 2.27 1.62 1.06
N ILE A 125 1.06 2.13 1.32
CA ILE A 125 -0.12 1.75 0.55
C ILE A 125 0.02 2.04 -0.95
N LEU A 126 0.72 3.11 -1.32
CA LEU A 126 0.92 3.50 -2.71
C LEU A 126 2.11 2.79 -3.37
N ASP A 127 3.07 2.28 -2.58
CA ASP A 127 4.30 1.68 -3.10
C ASP A 127 4.02 0.46 -3.97
N GLY A 128 3.04 -0.38 -3.57
CA GLY A 128 2.72 -1.61 -4.26
C GLY A 128 2.21 -1.40 -5.68
N LEU A 129 1.40 -0.36 -5.92
CA LEU A 129 0.92 -0.05 -7.26
C LEU A 129 2.03 0.53 -8.15
N ILE A 130 2.86 1.38 -7.58
CA ILE A 130 3.97 2.02 -8.33
C ILE A 130 5.07 1.01 -8.69
N LYS A 131 5.30 0.03 -7.83
CA LYS A 131 6.31 -1.03 -8.06
C LYS A 131 5.79 -2.23 -8.84
N ASN A 132 4.50 -2.29 -9.12
CA ASN A 132 3.90 -3.41 -9.83
C ASN A 132 4.28 -3.39 -11.31
N GLU A 133 5.03 -4.39 -11.75
CA GLU A 133 5.47 -4.58 -13.13
C GLU A 133 4.65 -5.63 -13.90
N SER A 134 3.56 -6.14 -13.29
CA SER A 134 2.71 -7.15 -13.93
C SER A 134 1.73 -6.55 -14.94
N ASP A 135 1.11 -7.41 -15.76
CA ASP A 135 0.07 -7.00 -16.73
C ASP A 135 -1.26 -6.58 -16.05
N ILE A 136 -1.44 -6.86 -14.76
CA ILE A 136 -2.59 -6.42 -13.97
C ILE A 136 -2.26 -5.07 -13.36
N GLN A 137 -2.89 -4.00 -13.86
CA GLN A 137 -2.61 -2.62 -13.47
C GLN A 137 -3.85 -1.97 -12.83
N PRO A 138 -4.01 -2.07 -11.51
CA PRO A 138 -5.11 -1.39 -10.81
C PRO A 138 -4.92 0.13 -10.82
N ASP A 139 -5.99 0.86 -10.98
CA ASP A 139 -6.08 2.31 -10.81
C ASP A 139 -6.81 2.69 -9.51
N THR A 140 -7.51 1.74 -8.90
CA THR A 140 -8.28 1.90 -7.66
C THR A 140 -7.67 1.07 -6.54
N LEU A 141 -7.48 1.70 -5.38
CA LEU A 141 -6.82 1.09 -4.24
C LEU A 141 -7.70 1.19 -3.00
N HIS A 142 -8.11 0.03 -2.49
CA HIS A 142 -8.78 -0.10 -1.20
C HIS A 142 -7.75 -0.30 -0.10
N GLY A 143 -8.00 0.29 1.05
CA GLY A 143 -7.14 0.15 2.22
C GLY A 143 -7.94 0.19 3.51
N ASP A 144 -7.28 -0.16 4.59
CA ASP A 144 -7.84 -0.06 5.91
C ASP A 144 -8.05 1.40 6.38
N THR A 145 -8.50 1.56 7.62
CA THR A 145 -8.76 2.88 8.21
C THR A 145 -7.50 3.74 8.40
N HIS A 146 -6.29 3.18 8.30
CA HIS A 146 -5.04 3.92 8.39
C HIS A 146 -4.79 4.76 7.13
N ALA A 147 -5.32 4.34 5.98
CA ALA A 147 -5.17 5.04 4.69
C ALA A 147 -5.95 6.36 4.58
N GLN A 148 -6.70 6.78 5.61
CA GLN A 148 -7.55 7.98 5.58
C GLN A 148 -6.79 9.31 5.70
N SER A 149 -5.47 9.32 5.79
CA SER A 149 -4.72 10.56 6.01
C SER A 149 -4.74 11.47 4.79
N ALA A 150 -4.93 12.79 5.00
CA ALA A 150 -5.00 13.73 3.91
C ALA A 150 -3.75 13.76 3.00
N PRO A 151 -2.50 13.72 3.51
CA PRO A 151 -1.33 13.67 2.63
C PRO A 151 -1.30 12.45 1.70
N VAL A 152 -1.80 11.29 2.16
CA VAL A 152 -1.90 10.08 1.33
C VAL A 152 -2.90 10.28 0.20
N PHE A 153 -4.07 10.87 0.47
CA PHE A 153 -5.04 11.24 -0.56
C PHE A 153 -4.46 12.22 -1.58
N GLY A 154 -3.74 13.26 -1.12
CA GLY A 154 -3.13 14.24 -2.02
C GLY A 154 -2.07 13.63 -2.94
N LEU A 155 -1.22 12.75 -2.40
CA LEU A 155 -0.20 12.06 -3.20
C LEU A 155 -0.83 11.03 -4.16
N ALA A 156 -1.81 10.24 -3.70
CA ALA A 156 -2.54 9.29 -4.54
C ALA A 156 -3.18 9.98 -5.75
N TYR A 157 -3.84 11.11 -5.54
CA TYR A 157 -4.45 11.92 -6.59
C TYR A 157 -3.43 12.35 -7.65
N LEU A 158 -2.28 12.89 -7.24
CA LEU A 158 -1.22 13.31 -8.17
C LEU A 158 -0.59 12.15 -8.95
N LEU A 159 -0.61 10.95 -8.37
CA LEU A 159 -0.15 9.73 -9.04
C LEU A 159 -1.21 9.11 -9.95
N GLY A 160 -2.45 9.61 -9.93
CA GLY A 160 -3.56 9.06 -10.70
C GLY A 160 -4.16 7.81 -10.07
N ILE A 161 -3.97 7.60 -8.76
CA ILE A 161 -4.51 6.47 -8.00
C ILE A 161 -5.80 6.91 -7.30
N ASN A 162 -6.88 6.19 -7.53
CA ASN A 162 -8.16 6.38 -6.89
C ASN A 162 -8.16 5.65 -5.53
N LEU A 163 -7.90 6.39 -4.45
CA LEU A 163 -7.80 5.84 -3.10
C LEU A 163 -9.17 5.76 -2.44
N MET A 164 -9.59 4.54 -2.09
CA MET A 164 -10.89 4.22 -1.48
C MET A 164 -10.71 3.46 -0.14
N PRO A 165 -10.25 4.13 0.92
CA PRO A 165 -10.07 3.48 2.20
C PRO A 165 -11.40 3.22 2.90
N ARG A 166 -11.43 2.18 3.73
CA ARG A 166 -12.53 1.95 4.67
C ARG A 166 -12.62 3.10 5.66
N ILE A 167 -13.83 3.61 5.88
CA ILE A 167 -14.07 4.73 6.79
C ILE A 167 -14.56 4.23 8.14
N ARG A 168 -13.86 4.63 9.19
CA ARG A 168 -14.23 4.38 10.58
C ARG A 168 -14.59 5.70 11.27
N ASN A 169 -15.53 5.64 12.22
CA ASN A 169 -15.94 6.78 13.04
C ASN A 169 -16.46 7.99 12.22
N LEU A 170 -17.48 7.76 11.39
CA LEU A 170 -18.15 8.78 10.57
C LEU A 170 -18.45 10.08 11.35
N LYS A 171 -18.81 9.98 12.63
CA LYS A 171 -19.11 11.15 13.50
C LYS A 171 -17.91 12.10 13.73
N LYS A 172 -16.68 11.64 13.47
CA LYS A 172 -15.44 12.42 13.65
C LYS A 172 -14.88 12.92 12.32
N LEU A 173 -15.58 12.69 11.23
CA LEU A 173 -15.14 13.18 9.92
C LEU A 173 -15.33 14.66 9.82
N VAL A 174 -14.33 15.30 9.22
CA VAL A 174 -14.32 16.74 8.96
C VAL A 174 -14.21 16.95 7.47
N PHE A 175 -15.10 17.76 6.94
CA PHE A 175 -15.16 18.17 5.55
C PHE A 175 -14.62 19.59 5.42
N PHE A 176 -14.05 19.91 4.27
CA PHE A 176 -13.46 21.21 4.00
C PHE A 176 -14.21 21.92 2.88
N LYS A 177 -14.53 23.19 3.09
CA LYS A 177 -15.20 24.02 2.08
C LYS A 177 -14.24 24.42 0.98
N PRO A 178 -14.70 24.52 -0.28
CA PRO A 178 -13.88 25.11 -1.34
C PRO A 178 -13.57 26.57 -1.08
N ASP A 179 -14.52 27.31 -0.49
CA ASP A 179 -14.37 28.74 -0.14
C ASP A 179 -15.14 29.07 1.14
N ARG A 180 -14.71 30.11 1.87
CA ARG A 180 -15.34 30.56 3.12
C ARG A 180 -16.75 31.11 2.93
N SER A 181 -17.03 31.66 1.76
CA SER A 181 -18.34 32.21 1.43
C SER A 181 -19.41 31.15 1.14
N VAL A 182 -18.98 29.95 0.75
CA VAL A 182 -19.91 28.87 0.39
C VAL A 182 -20.72 28.42 1.60
N ARG A 183 -22.03 28.34 1.42
CA ARG A 183 -23.00 27.85 2.39
C ARG A 183 -23.83 26.74 1.75
N TYR A 184 -24.02 25.65 2.50
CA TYR A 184 -24.86 24.54 2.10
C TYR A 184 -26.10 24.50 2.97
N GLU A 185 -27.26 24.40 2.38
CA GLU A 185 -28.55 24.48 3.08
C GLU A 185 -28.68 23.42 4.17
N HIS A 186 -28.40 22.14 3.82
CA HIS A 186 -28.66 20.99 4.72
C HIS A 186 -27.42 20.40 5.37
N ILE A 187 -26.25 20.56 4.77
CA ILE A 187 -25.03 19.87 5.19
C ILE A 187 -23.92 20.81 5.69
N ASN A 188 -24.21 22.09 5.82
CA ASN A 188 -23.21 23.09 6.20
C ASN A 188 -22.49 22.77 7.52
N GLY A 189 -23.18 22.12 8.46
CA GLY A 189 -22.61 21.70 9.74
C GLY A 189 -21.56 20.57 9.66
N LEU A 190 -21.44 19.89 8.52
CA LEU A 190 -20.39 18.90 8.28
C LEU A 190 -19.04 19.51 7.94
N PHE A 191 -19.05 20.78 7.51
CA PHE A 191 -17.85 21.48 7.06
C PHE A 191 -17.26 22.36 8.16
N SER A 192 -15.93 22.34 8.31
CA SER A 192 -15.23 23.16 9.30
C SER A 192 -14.58 24.39 8.66
N GLU A 193 -13.48 24.20 7.96
CA GLU A 193 -12.62 25.23 7.40
C GLU A 193 -12.69 25.23 5.88
N ALA A 194 -12.27 26.33 5.26
CA ALA A 194 -12.03 26.36 3.84
C ALA A 194 -10.62 25.87 3.50
N VAL A 195 -10.47 25.32 2.31
CA VAL A 195 -9.19 24.89 1.74
C VAL A 195 -8.30 26.11 1.47
N ASN A 196 -7.03 26.00 1.74
CA ASN A 196 -6.04 27.01 1.37
C ASN A 196 -5.50 26.75 -0.05
N TRP A 197 -6.20 27.31 -1.04
CA TRP A 197 -5.83 27.17 -2.46
C TRP A 197 -4.53 27.87 -2.80
N GLU A 198 -4.26 29.04 -2.22
CA GLU A 198 -2.99 29.76 -2.42
C GLU A 198 -1.78 28.90 -2.08
N LEU A 199 -1.88 28.13 -0.99
CA LEU A 199 -0.81 27.21 -0.59
C LEU A 199 -0.63 26.06 -1.60
N ILE A 200 -1.74 25.53 -2.13
CA ILE A 200 -1.71 24.48 -3.17
C ILE A 200 -1.07 25.05 -4.43
N GLU A 201 -1.54 26.17 -4.94
CA GLU A 201 -1.05 26.81 -6.17
C GLU A 201 0.43 27.14 -6.10
N THR A 202 0.88 27.74 -4.99
CA THR A 202 2.28 28.11 -4.78
C THR A 202 3.21 26.91 -4.83
N HIS A 203 2.77 25.75 -4.31
CA HIS A 203 3.60 24.54 -4.21
C HIS A 203 3.25 23.47 -5.24
N LEU A 204 2.29 23.69 -6.12
CA LEU A 204 1.90 22.72 -7.14
C LEU A 204 3.07 22.26 -8.03
N PRO A 205 3.96 23.15 -8.51
CA PRO A 205 5.11 22.73 -9.30
C PRO A 205 6.02 21.75 -8.56
N ASP A 206 6.25 21.95 -7.26
CA ASP A 206 7.08 21.06 -6.46
C ASP A 206 6.37 19.72 -6.16
N MET A 207 5.06 19.74 -5.92
CA MET A 207 4.25 18.53 -5.77
C MET A 207 4.24 17.69 -7.05
N LEU A 208 4.08 18.31 -8.21
CA LEU A 208 4.14 17.63 -9.52
C LEU A 208 5.54 17.08 -9.79
N ARG A 209 6.60 17.81 -9.44
CA ARG A 209 8.00 17.32 -9.56
C ARG A 209 8.21 16.06 -8.72
N ILE A 210 7.65 15.99 -7.51
CA ILE A 210 7.68 14.79 -6.67
C ILE A 210 6.92 13.65 -7.33
N ALA A 211 5.71 13.88 -7.82
CA ALA A 211 4.91 12.85 -8.50
C ALA A 211 5.63 12.29 -9.74
N LEU A 212 6.25 13.16 -10.55
CA LEU A 212 7.05 12.76 -11.70
C LEU A 212 8.29 11.96 -11.28
N SER A 213 8.97 12.35 -10.18
CA SER A 213 10.13 11.62 -9.65
C SER A 213 9.76 10.22 -9.16
N ILE A 214 8.56 10.07 -8.57
CA ILE A 214 8.01 8.76 -8.17
C ILE A 214 7.71 7.92 -9.42
N LYS A 215 7.00 8.46 -10.40
CA LYS A 215 6.69 7.76 -11.66
C LYS A 215 7.96 7.36 -12.44
N ALA A 216 9.01 8.15 -12.32
CA ALA A 216 10.32 7.83 -12.91
C ALA A 216 11.16 6.83 -12.06
N GLY A 217 10.62 6.29 -10.98
CA GLY A 217 11.30 5.32 -10.12
C GLY A 217 12.49 5.88 -9.32
N LYS A 218 12.62 7.22 -9.22
CA LYS A 218 13.75 7.86 -8.52
C LYS A 218 13.55 7.90 -7.00
N ILE A 219 12.31 7.88 -6.55
CA ILE A 219 11.93 7.90 -5.14
C ILE A 219 10.63 7.13 -4.94
N THR A 220 10.46 6.51 -3.78
CA THR A 220 9.22 5.79 -3.46
C THR A 220 8.20 6.69 -2.76
N PRO A 221 6.88 6.45 -2.95
CA PRO A 221 5.82 7.13 -2.21
C PRO A 221 6.03 7.10 -0.70
N SER A 222 6.38 5.94 -0.14
CA SER A 222 6.64 5.76 1.30
C SER A 222 7.77 6.65 1.82
N THR A 223 8.84 6.82 1.05
CA THR A 223 9.94 7.73 1.42
C THR A 223 9.45 9.18 1.52
N ILE A 224 8.64 9.64 0.57
CA ILE A 224 8.07 10.98 0.60
C ILE A 224 7.10 11.14 1.76
N LEU A 225 6.14 10.24 1.92
CA LEU A 225 5.13 10.31 2.99
C LEU A 225 5.77 10.29 4.38
N ARG A 226 6.83 9.48 4.58
CA ARG A 226 7.59 9.47 5.82
C ARG A 226 8.31 10.79 6.07
N ARG A 227 9.01 11.33 5.07
CA ARG A 227 9.70 12.62 5.18
C ARG A 227 8.73 13.77 5.43
N LEU A 228 7.59 13.77 4.76
CA LEU A 228 6.52 14.75 5.00
C LEU A 228 5.94 14.60 6.41
N GLY A 229 5.71 13.37 6.88
CA GLY A 229 5.13 13.09 8.21
C GLY A 229 6.03 13.44 9.39
N THR A 230 7.36 13.38 9.21
CA THR A 230 8.37 13.78 10.23
C THR A 230 8.70 15.27 10.16
N ALA A 231 8.11 16.01 9.25
CA ALA A 231 8.44 17.38 8.99
C ALA A 231 8.13 18.28 10.18
N SER A 232 9.07 19.16 10.48
CA SER A 232 8.88 20.27 11.39
C SER A 232 7.70 21.14 10.92
N ARG A 233 7.09 21.92 11.82
CA ARG A 233 6.02 22.89 11.54
C ARG A 233 6.36 23.89 10.40
N LYS A 234 7.60 23.91 9.91
CA LYS A 234 8.11 24.80 8.85
C LYS A 234 8.01 24.20 7.44
N ASN A 235 7.63 22.92 7.27
CA ASN A 235 7.57 22.32 5.94
C ASN A 235 6.26 22.71 5.21
N LYS A 236 6.33 23.78 4.43
CA LYS A 236 5.20 24.27 3.64
C LYS A 236 4.68 23.24 2.63
N LEU A 237 5.58 22.45 2.06
CA LEU A 237 5.22 21.41 1.09
C LEU A 237 4.35 20.30 1.71
N TYR A 238 4.63 19.90 2.97
CA TYR A 238 3.74 18.99 3.71
C TYR A 238 2.34 19.55 3.83
N PHE A 239 2.22 20.83 4.18
CA PHE A 239 0.92 21.47 4.31
C PHE A 239 0.20 21.60 2.96
N ALA A 240 0.92 21.82 1.84
CA ALA A 240 0.34 21.81 0.51
C ALA A 240 -0.23 20.45 0.13
N PHE A 241 0.52 19.36 0.35
CA PHE A 241 0.01 17.99 0.17
C PHE A 241 -1.21 17.70 1.05
N ARG A 242 -1.19 18.18 2.29
CA ARG A 242 -2.32 18.04 3.21
C ARG A 242 -3.55 18.81 2.70
N GLU A 243 -3.39 20.04 2.23
CA GLU A 243 -4.51 20.84 1.70
C GLU A 243 -5.10 20.19 0.44
N LEU A 244 -4.27 19.75 -0.51
CA LEU A 244 -4.76 18.99 -1.67
C LEU A 244 -5.51 17.72 -1.24
N GLY A 245 -4.94 16.98 -0.28
CA GLY A 245 -5.59 15.80 0.27
C GLY A 245 -6.89 16.09 1.01
N ARG A 246 -7.05 17.26 1.63
CA ARG A 246 -8.32 17.71 2.22
C ARG A 246 -9.40 17.85 1.14
N VAL A 247 -9.06 18.39 -0.03
CA VAL A 247 -9.98 18.50 -1.18
C VAL A 247 -10.42 17.12 -1.63
N VAL A 248 -9.46 16.29 -2.03
CA VAL A 248 -9.73 14.96 -2.60
C VAL A 248 -10.47 14.05 -1.60
N ARG A 249 -10.05 14.08 -0.33
CA ARG A 249 -10.72 13.33 0.72
C ARG A 249 -12.14 13.82 0.97
N THR A 250 -12.40 15.11 0.93
CA THR A 250 -13.76 15.65 1.10
C THR A 250 -14.67 15.20 -0.02
N GLU A 251 -14.21 15.25 -1.26
CA GLU A 251 -14.95 14.71 -2.42
C GLU A 251 -15.26 13.23 -2.24
N PHE A 252 -14.26 12.42 -1.88
CA PHE A 252 -14.46 11.00 -1.59
C PHE A 252 -15.47 10.76 -0.48
N LEU A 253 -15.38 11.50 0.65
CA LEU A 253 -16.29 11.33 1.78
C LEU A 253 -17.74 11.73 1.45
N LEU A 254 -17.95 12.75 0.62
CA LEU A 254 -19.29 13.11 0.15
C LEU A 254 -19.89 12.00 -0.70
N LYS A 255 -19.11 11.42 -1.62
CA LYS A 255 -19.54 10.25 -2.41
C LYS A 255 -19.81 9.05 -1.48
N TYR A 256 -18.92 8.76 -0.53
CA TYR A 256 -19.04 7.66 0.42
C TYR A 256 -20.32 7.75 1.27
N ILE A 257 -20.73 8.94 1.71
CA ILE A 257 -21.97 9.14 2.48
C ILE A 257 -23.20 9.01 1.59
N GLY A 258 -23.16 9.57 0.39
CA GLY A 258 -24.30 9.59 -0.54
C GLY A 258 -24.58 8.25 -1.22
N ASP A 259 -23.55 7.42 -1.42
CA ASP A 259 -23.65 6.19 -2.19
C ASP A 259 -23.52 4.93 -1.30
N VAL A 260 -24.64 4.22 -1.18
CA VAL A 260 -24.72 2.97 -0.38
C VAL A 260 -23.94 1.84 -1.04
N GLU A 261 -24.01 1.73 -2.37
CA GLU A 261 -23.33 0.65 -3.10
C GLU A 261 -21.82 0.83 -3.07
N LEU A 262 -21.33 2.06 -3.20
CA LEU A 262 -19.92 2.37 -3.00
C LEU A 262 -19.44 1.94 -1.61
N ARG A 263 -20.22 2.21 -0.55
CA ARG A 263 -19.88 1.76 0.81
C ARG A 263 -19.81 0.25 0.94
N LYS A 264 -20.76 -0.46 0.33
CA LYS A 264 -20.76 -1.94 0.33
C LYS A 264 -19.52 -2.47 -0.39
N THR A 265 -19.20 -1.93 -1.55
CA THR A 265 -18.03 -2.32 -2.35
C THR A 265 -16.73 -2.12 -1.55
N ILE A 266 -16.54 -0.96 -0.93
CA ILE A 266 -15.36 -0.67 -0.12
C ILE A 266 -15.26 -1.61 1.08
N ASN A 267 -16.37 -1.87 1.78
CA ASN A 267 -16.40 -2.77 2.93
C ASN A 267 -16.18 -4.24 2.54
N ALA A 268 -16.54 -4.64 1.34
CA ALA A 268 -16.29 -5.99 0.84
C ALA A 268 -14.84 -6.19 0.38
N ALA A 269 -14.18 -5.12 -0.06
CA ALA A 269 -12.80 -5.14 -0.54
C ALA A 269 -11.76 -5.05 0.59
N THR A 270 -12.16 -4.65 1.80
CA THR A 270 -11.32 -4.46 2.99
C THR A 270 -11.91 -5.24 4.17
#